data_603b4dc4ec9d77b636dc34605faa5708
#
_entry.id   603b4dc4ec9d77b636dc34605faa5708
#
_cell.length_a   1.000
_cell.length_b   1.000
_cell.length_c   1.000
_cell.angle_alpha   90.00
_cell.angle_beta   90.00
_cell.angle_gamma   90.00
#
_symmetry.space_group_name_H-M   'P 1'
#
loop_
_entity.id
_entity.type
_entity.pdbx_description
1 polymer ?
#
loop_
_entity_poly.entity_id
_entity_poly.type
_entity_poly.pdbx_seq_one_letter_code
_entity_poly.pdbx_strand_id
1 'polypeptide(L)'
;NMKRTYIAKNIDSLYIESCCFSNGSRAFNIYHKWIALINTGKEIPTEEQEQIQRIVRLEAQIKKQGIYNMKLPTKRSIEPFLEKDFCHEYLKKEIRNIFGIEKYVSRSKAVELINNSSYKTYDKAVMVSIIDMIQHFKGLYELEKAIADTNIYTPPQYGNIRSFKERWLKKFKHLGIQPVIIPDSMGIDEVPSIYNLFIKESENYYA
;
A
#
# COMPACT_ATOMS: atom_id res chain seq x y z
N ASN A 1 13.39 -0.28 -3.56
CA ASN A 1 12.19 -0.75 -2.84
C ASN A 1 12.27 -0.30 -1.39
N MET A 2 11.21 0.30 -0.89
CA MET A 2 11.05 0.57 0.55
C MET A 2 10.55 -0.70 1.23
N LYS A 3 11.07 -0.98 2.43
CA LYS A 3 10.59 -2.07 3.28
C LYS A 3 9.67 -1.48 4.34
N ARG A 4 8.64 -2.23 4.71
CA ARG A 4 7.83 -1.92 5.88
C ARG A 4 8.71 -2.08 7.13
N THR A 5 8.94 -1.00 7.86
CA THR A 5 9.87 -0.98 8.99
C THR A 5 9.18 -0.95 10.34
N TYR A 6 7.93 -0.48 10.37
CA TYR A 6 7.20 -0.34 11.62
C TYR A 6 5.69 -0.42 11.38
N ILE A 7 5.00 -1.11 12.27
CA ILE A 7 3.55 -1.10 12.43
C ILE A 7 3.28 -0.93 13.91
N ALA A 8 2.66 0.17 14.30
CA ALA A 8 2.06 0.29 15.61
C ALA A 8 0.64 -0.30 15.55
N LYS A 9 0.37 -1.22 16.48
CA LYS A 9 -0.98 -1.73 16.73
C LYS A 9 -1.35 -1.30 18.13
N ASN A 10 -2.57 -0.82 18.31
CA ASN A 10 -3.14 -0.75 19.64
C ASN A 10 -3.34 -2.17 20.16
N ILE A 11 -2.88 -2.46 21.37
CA ILE A 11 -2.96 -3.80 22.00
C ILE A 11 -4.42 -4.23 22.13
N ASP A 12 -5.33 -3.28 22.30
CA ASP A 12 -6.78 -3.52 22.51
C ASP A 12 -7.63 -3.33 21.26
N SER A 13 -7.03 -2.98 20.10
CA SER A 13 -7.78 -2.77 18.86
C SER A 13 -7.28 -3.66 17.72
N LEU A 14 -8.23 -4.11 16.88
CA LEU A 14 -7.95 -4.82 15.63
C LEU A 14 -7.32 -3.90 14.56
N TYR A 15 -7.15 -2.61 14.84
CA TYR A 15 -6.76 -1.60 13.87
C TYR A 15 -5.27 -1.27 13.94
N ILE A 16 -4.68 -1.07 12.77
CA ILE A 16 -3.31 -0.56 12.64
C ILE A 16 -3.35 0.95 12.83
N GLU A 17 -2.65 1.45 13.84
CA GLU A 17 -2.59 2.89 14.16
C GLU A 17 -1.61 3.63 13.25
N SER A 18 -0.50 2.99 12.92
CA SER A 18 0.50 3.56 12.02
C SER A 18 1.29 2.49 11.27
N CYS A 19 1.78 2.87 10.10
CA CYS A 19 2.64 2.03 9.27
C CYS A 19 3.75 2.88 8.66
N CYS A 20 4.99 2.42 8.76
CA CYS A 20 6.14 3.08 8.15
C CYS A 20 6.79 2.16 7.11
N PHE A 21 7.01 2.69 5.92
CA PHE A 21 7.81 2.08 4.87
C PHE A 21 9.09 2.89 4.71
N SER A 22 10.26 2.30 4.79
CA SER A 22 11.50 3.07 4.66
C SER A 22 12.64 2.32 3.99
N ASN A 23 13.62 3.10 3.53
CA ASN A 23 14.94 2.66 3.10
C ASN A 23 15.98 3.76 3.41
N GLY A 24 17.21 3.62 2.93
CA GLY A 24 18.27 4.61 3.16
C GLY A 24 17.98 6.00 2.60
N SER A 25 17.13 6.11 1.57
CA SER A 25 16.90 7.37 0.82
C SER A 25 15.58 8.06 1.18
N ARG A 26 14.58 7.33 1.68
CA ARG A 26 13.24 7.86 1.91
C ARG A 26 12.46 7.05 2.94
N ALA A 27 11.43 7.69 3.52
CA ALA A 27 10.41 7.01 4.32
C ALA A 27 9.02 7.50 3.91
N PHE A 28 8.03 6.66 4.13
CA PHE A 28 6.62 6.95 3.93
C PHE A 28 5.85 6.46 5.15
N ASN A 29 5.15 7.38 5.80
CA ASN A 29 4.38 7.10 7.01
C ASN A 29 2.89 7.24 6.71
N ILE A 30 2.12 6.32 7.28
CA ILE A 30 0.66 6.37 7.30
C ILE A 30 0.25 6.26 8.75
N TYR A 31 -0.55 7.18 9.22
CA TYR A 31 -1.01 7.14 10.60
C TYR A 31 -2.35 7.85 10.79
N HIS A 32 -3.06 7.42 11.83
CA HIS A 32 -4.29 8.04 12.26
C HIS A 32 -3.98 9.32 13.03
N LYS A 33 -4.42 10.48 12.52
CA LYS A 33 -4.05 11.79 13.07
C LYS A 33 -4.51 11.98 14.53
N TRP A 34 -5.70 11.50 14.86
CA TRP A 34 -6.25 11.56 16.22
C TRP A 34 -5.32 10.87 17.24
N ILE A 35 -4.93 9.64 16.96
CA ILE A 35 -4.07 8.84 17.85
C ILE A 35 -2.69 9.50 18.01
N ALA A 36 -2.14 10.04 16.92
CA ALA A 36 -0.87 10.75 16.96
C ALA A 36 -0.94 12.00 17.87
N LEU A 37 -2.06 12.73 17.85
CA LEU A 37 -2.26 13.91 18.72
C LEU A 37 -2.44 13.54 20.18
N ILE A 38 -3.25 12.52 20.50
CA ILE A 38 -3.41 12.02 21.87
C ILE A 38 -2.07 11.60 22.44
N ASN A 39 -1.26 10.86 21.69
CA ASN A 39 0.06 10.39 22.12
C ASN A 39 1.05 11.53 22.38
N THR A 40 0.82 12.74 21.85
CA THR A 40 1.62 13.94 22.14
C THR A 40 1.09 14.74 23.34
N GLY A 41 0.01 14.29 23.99
CA GLY A 41 -0.60 14.99 25.12
C GLY A 41 -1.27 16.31 24.76
N LYS A 42 -1.57 16.57 23.47
CA LYS A 42 -2.28 17.78 23.06
C LYS A 42 -3.76 17.66 23.37
N GLU A 43 -4.27 18.64 24.07
CA GLU A 43 -5.72 18.85 24.20
C GLU A 43 -6.31 19.28 22.86
N ILE A 44 -7.36 18.59 22.45
CA ILE A 44 -8.05 18.86 21.19
C ILE A 44 -9.43 19.41 21.53
N PRO A 45 -9.82 20.58 21.01
CA PRO A 45 -11.15 21.14 21.21
C PRO A 45 -12.23 20.14 20.77
N THR A 46 -13.30 20.05 21.54
CA THR A 46 -14.40 19.07 21.30
C THR A 46 -14.99 19.21 19.90
N GLU A 47 -15.08 20.42 19.39
CA GLU A 47 -15.61 20.73 18.06
C GLU A 47 -14.77 20.15 16.91
N GLU A 48 -13.45 19.99 17.13
CA GLU A 48 -12.53 19.45 16.13
C GLU A 48 -12.37 17.94 16.23
N GLN A 49 -12.75 17.33 17.35
CA GLN A 49 -12.49 15.92 17.63
C GLN A 49 -13.07 14.99 16.58
N GLU A 50 -14.34 15.20 16.20
CA GLU A 50 -15.03 14.34 15.23
C GLU A 50 -14.37 14.40 13.84
N GLN A 51 -13.95 15.59 13.43
CA GLN A 51 -13.26 15.77 12.14
C GLN A 51 -11.88 15.10 12.15
N ILE A 52 -11.11 15.30 13.23
CA ILE A 52 -9.75 14.76 13.34
C ILE A 52 -9.76 13.24 13.45
N GLN A 53 -10.77 12.64 14.07
CA GLN A 53 -10.95 11.18 14.14
C GLN A 53 -11.13 10.51 12.77
N ARG A 54 -11.47 11.24 11.74
CA ARG A 54 -11.64 10.71 10.38
C ARG A 54 -10.42 10.92 9.49
N ILE A 55 -9.35 11.57 10.00
CA ILE A 55 -8.17 11.91 9.21
C ILE A 55 -7.12 10.81 9.31
N VAL A 56 -6.81 10.21 8.17
CA VAL A 56 -5.59 9.41 7.95
C VAL A 56 -4.56 10.31 7.28
N ARG A 57 -3.38 10.41 7.87
CA ARG A 57 -2.29 11.22 7.34
C ARG A 57 -1.28 10.36 6.59
N LEU A 58 -0.89 10.85 5.42
CA LEU A 58 0.14 10.28 4.58
C LEU A 58 1.32 11.27 4.53
N GLU A 59 2.50 10.80 4.90
CA GLU A 59 3.72 11.61 4.89
C GLU A 59 4.83 10.94 4.11
N ALA A 60 5.37 11.63 3.12
CA ALA A 60 6.57 11.21 2.42
C ALA A 60 7.77 12.01 2.92
N GLN A 61 8.81 11.33 3.37
CA GLN A 61 10.05 11.92 3.87
C GLN A 61 11.20 11.60 2.92
N ILE A 62 11.93 12.62 2.52
CA ILE A 62 13.16 12.48 1.73
C ILE A 62 14.35 12.59 2.68
N LYS A 63 15.10 11.48 2.80
CA LYS A 63 16.31 11.45 3.63
C LYS A 63 17.49 12.06 2.85
N LYS A 64 18.57 12.38 3.56
CA LYS A 64 19.81 12.96 2.98
C LYS A 64 20.26 12.25 1.70
N GLN A 65 20.34 10.93 1.70
CA GLN A 65 20.71 10.15 0.52
C GLN A 65 19.69 10.30 -0.63
N GLY A 66 18.42 10.46 -0.32
CA GLY A 66 17.37 10.74 -1.30
C GLY A 66 17.58 12.08 -2.01
N ILE A 67 17.91 13.13 -1.25
CA ILE A 67 18.22 14.46 -1.79
C ILE A 67 19.43 14.40 -2.73
N TYR A 68 20.49 13.69 -2.33
CA TYR A 68 21.67 13.53 -3.21
C TYR A 68 21.37 12.80 -4.52
N ASN A 69 20.44 11.84 -4.49
CA ASN A 69 20.06 11.06 -5.66
C ASN A 69 19.10 11.81 -6.60
N MET A 70 18.52 12.93 -6.14
CA MET A 70 17.68 13.78 -6.98
C MET A 70 18.56 14.63 -7.91
N LYS A 71 18.18 14.68 -9.18
CA LYS A 71 18.80 15.57 -10.17
C LYS A 71 18.19 16.97 -10.02
N LEU A 72 18.46 17.63 -8.90
CA LEU A 72 18.02 18.99 -8.68
C LEU A 72 18.94 19.98 -9.40
N PRO A 73 18.43 21.13 -9.87
CA PRO A 73 19.22 22.15 -10.54
C PRO A 73 20.38 22.64 -9.68
N THR A 74 20.14 22.76 -8.38
CA THR A 74 21.15 23.11 -7.37
C THR A 74 21.13 22.06 -6.26
N LYS A 75 22.27 21.38 -6.03
CA LYS A 75 22.37 20.24 -5.09
C LYS A 75 22.13 20.59 -3.62
N ARG A 76 21.95 21.85 -3.26
CA ARG A 76 21.80 22.32 -1.88
C ARG A 76 20.66 23.33 -1.67
N SER A 77 19.84 23.57 -2.69
CA SER A 77 18.71 24.47 -2.55
C SER A 77 17.52 23.77 -1.93
N ILE A 78 16.82 24.42 -1.01
CA ILE A 78 15.55 24.00 -0.44
C ILE A 78 14.37 24.38 -1.32
N GLU A 79 14.54 25.35 -2.20
CA GLU A 79 13.47 25.95 -3.02
C GLU A 79 12.60 24.93 -3.74
N PRO A 80 13.13 23.89 -4.45
CA PRO A 80 12.28 22.92 -5.12
C PRO A 80 11.36 22.15 -4.17
N PHE A 81 11.74 22.02 -2.89
CA PHE A 81 10.93 21.33 -1.87
C PHE A 81 9.83 22.21 -1.27
N LEU A 82 9.83 23.51 -1.56
CA LEU A 82 8.79 24.46 -1.17
C LEU A 82 7.73 24.62 -2.27
N GLU A 83 8.01 24.12 -3.48
CA GLU A 83 7.06 24.15 -4.58
C GLU A 83 5.97 23.10 -4.39
N LYS A 84 4.72 23.56 -4.44
CA LYS A 84 3.53 22.73 -4.25
C LYS A 84 3.48 21.56 -5.25
N ASP A 85 3.74 21.83 -6.52
CA ASP A 85 3.70 20.83 -7.58
C ASP A 85 4.76 19.75 -7.39
N PHE A 86 5.97 20.14 -6.99
CA PHE A 86 7.02 19.17 -6.65
C PHE A 86 6.58 18.25 -5.50
N CYS A 87 6.06 18.81 -4.41
CA CYS A 87 5.60 18.04 -3.26
C CYS A 87 4.46 17.09 -3.64
N HIS A 88 3.50 17.57 -4.43
CA HIS A 88 2.36 16.80 -4.90
C HIS A 88 2.82 15.61 -5.78
N GLU A 89 3.61 15.87 -6.80
CA GLU A 89 4.10 14.81 -7.71
C GLU A 89 5.01 13.80 -6.98
N TYR A 90 5.80 14.27 -6.02
CA TYR A 90 6.61 13.39 -5.18
C TYR A 90 5.73 12.47 -4.33
N LEU A 91 4.74 13.00 -3.63
CA LEU A 91 3.81 12.23 -2.80
C LEU A 91 3.01 11.23 -3.64
N LYS A 92 2.47 11.67 -4.77
CA LYS A 92 1.77 10.87 -5.76
C LYS A 92 2.61 9.67 -6.24
N LYS A 93 3.87 9.92 -6.57
CA LYS A 93 4.81 8.87 -6.96
C LYS A 93 5.06 7.86 -5.84
N GLU A 94 5.23 8.32 -4.59
CA GLU A 94 5.46 7.41 -3.47
C GLU A 94 4.22 6.57 -3.14
N ILE A 95 3.02 7.16 -3.16
CA ILE A 95 1.76 6.43 -2.99
C ILE A 95 1.62 5.34 -4.06
N ARG A 96 1.87 5.69 -5.33
CA ARG A 96 1.83 4.74 -6.44
C ARG A 96 2.83 3.59 -6.27
N ASN A 97 4.03 3.89 -5.80
CA ASN A 97 5.10 2.89 -5.62
C ASN A 97 4.78 1.90 -4.50
N ILE A 98 4.05 2.33 -3.47
CA ILE A 98 3.73 1.53 -2.29
C ILE A 98 2.44 0.74 -2.50
N PHE A 99 1.38 1.39 -2.96
CA PHE A 99 0.04 0.82 -3.03
C PHE A 99 -0.37 0.34 -4.42
N GLY A 100 0.36 0.76 -5.47
CA GLY A 100 -0.08 0.52 -6.85
C GLY A 100 -1.28 1.38 -7.23
N ILE A 101 -1.83 1.11 -8.39
CA ILE A 101 -3.01 1.78 -8.96
C ILE A 101 -4.22 0.84 -9.02
N GLU A 102 -3.99 -0.44 -8.79
CA GLU A 102 -4.98 -1.48 -8.90
C GLU A 102 -5.95 -1.43 -7.71
N LYS A 103 -7.24 -1.67 -7.96
CA LYS A 103 -8.27 -1.67 -6.92
C LYS A 103 -8.18 -2.91 -6.01
N TYR A 104 -8.68 -2.78 -4.81
CA TYR A 104 -8.91 -3.89 -3.89
C TYR A 104 -10.32 -4.43 -4.12
N VAL A 105 -10.47 -5.75 -4.11
CA VAL A 105 -11.76 -6.42 -4.33
C VAL A 105 -12.01 -7.49 -3.28
N SER A 106 -13.27 -7.84 -3.07
CA SER A 106 -13.65 -9.00 -2.25
C SER A 106 -13.11 -10.29 -2.86
N ARG A 107 -12.98 -11.35 -2.04
CA ARG A 107 -12.56 -12.67 -2.53
C ARG A 107 -13.48 -13.16 -3.64
N SER A 108 -14.78 -13.08 -3.42
CA SER A 108 -15.80 -13.50 -4.39
C SER A 108 -15.65 -12.76 -5.72
N LYS A 109 -15.46 -11.44 -5.66
CA LYS A 109 -15.27 -10.61 -6.85
C LYS A 109 -13.93 -10.89 -7.55
N ALA A 110 -12.85 -11.14 -6.81
CA ALA A 110 -11.57 -11.53 -7.37
C ALA A 110 -11.68 -12.85 -8.14
N VAL A 111 -12.32 -13.86 -7.57
CA VAL A 111 -12.55 -15.17 -8.20
C VAL A 111 -13.41 -15.02 -9.47
N GLU A 112 -14.46 -14.22 -9.43
CA GLU A 112 -15.28 -13.90 -10.60
C GLU A 112 -14.44 -13.30 -11.74
N LEU A 113 -13.65 -12.26 -11.45
CA LEU A 113 -12.78 -11.59 -12.44
C LEU A 113 -11.73 -12.53 -13.01
N ILE A 114 -11.12 -13.38 -12.18
CA ILE A 114 -10.16 -14.38 -12.63
C ILE A 114 -10.83 -15.39 -13.56
N ASN A 115 -12.01 -15.91 -13.19
CA ASN A 115 -12.72 -16.92 -13.98
C ASN A 115 -13.22 -16.37 -15.32
N ASN A 116 -13.59 -15.11 -15.37
CA ASN A 116 -14.03 -14.42 -16.61
C ASN A 116 -12.86 -13.94 -17.48
N SER A 117 -11.62 -14.05 -17.02
CA SER A 117 -10.44 -13.66 -17.79
C SER A 117 -10.13 -14.63 -18.92
N SER A 118 -9.31 -14.18 -19.86
CA SER A 118 -8.79 -15.01 -20.97
C SER A 118 -7.65 -15.95 -20.58
N TYR A 119 -7.27 -16.01 -19.30
CA TYR A 119 -6.20 -16.89 -18.83
C TYR A 119 -6.59 -18.38 -18.92
N LYS A 120 -5.59 -19.24 -19.09
CA LYS A 120 -5.78 -20.69 -19.10
C LYS A 120 -6.28 -21.17 -17.73
N THR A 121 -7.04 -22.27 -17.71
CA THR A 121 -7.61 -22.88 -16.50
C THR A 121 -6.56 -23.08 -15.39
N TYR A 122 -5.37 -23.56 -15.75
CA TYR A 122 -4.26 -23.71 -14.81
C TYR A 122 -3.86 -22.38 -14.16
N ASP A 123 -3.70 -21.33 -14.96
CA ASP A 123 -3.32 -20.01 -14.44
C ASP A 123 -4.39 -19.43 -13.51
N LYS A 124 -5.67 -19.62 -13.85
CA LYS A 124 -6.81 -19.22 -12.99
C LYS A 124 -6.75 -19.92 -11.64
N ALA A 125 -6.55 -21.23 -11.64
CA ALA A 125 -6.45 -22.01 -10.41
C ALA A 125 -5.28 -21.54 -9.53
N VAL A 126 -4.13 -21.27 -10.13
CA VAL A 126 -2.96 -20.76 -9.39
C VAL A 126 -3.22 -19.35 -8.85
N MET A 127 -3.88 -18.47 -9.60
CA MET A 127 -4.20 -17.11 -9.11
C MET A 127 -5.16 -17.16 -7.92
N VAL A 128 -6.18 -18.01 -7.94
CA VAL A 128 -7.07 -18.22 -6.78
C VAL A 128 -6.29 -18.75 -5.59
N SER A 129 -5.42 -19.75 -5.79
CA SER A 129 -4.54 -20.29 -4.74
C SER A 129 -3.63 -19.19 -4.14
N ILE A 130 -3.12 -18.25 -4.95
CA ILE A 130 -2.30 -17.13 -4.45
C ILE A 130 -3.12 -16.24 -3.51
N ILE A 131 -4.35 -15.92 -3.85
CA ILE A 131 -5.25 -15.14 -2.97
C ILE A 131 -5.40 -15.84 -1.62
N ASP A 132 -5.71 -17.14 -1.64
CA ASP A 132 -5.92 -17.94 -0.42
C ASP A 132 -4.62 -18.03 0.42
N MET A 133 -3.47 -18.16 -0.23
CA MET A 133 -2.16 -18.18 0.45
C MET A 133 -1.79 -16.82 1.04
N ILE A 134 -2.11 -15.71 0.37
CA ILE A 134 -1.92 -14.36 0.95
C ILE A 134 -2.74 -14.20 2.23
N GLN A 135 -3.98 -14.69 2.25
CA GLN A 135 -4.79 -14.71 3.48
C GLN A 135 -4.17 -15.60 4.56
N HIS A 136 -3.74 -16.82 4.21
CA HIS A 136 -3.11 -17.76 5.13
C HIS A 136 -1.86 -17.15 5.79
N PHE A 137 -0.99 -16.54 5.03
CA PHE A 137 0.22 -15.86 5.52
C PHE A 137 -0.05 -14.46 6.09
N LYS A 138 -1.31 -14.00 6.13
CA LYS A 138 -1.72 -12.69 6.65
C LYS A 138 -1.04 -11.51 5.92
N GLY A 139 -0.76 -11.68 4.64
CA GLY A 139 -0.28 -10.61 3.78
C GLY A 139 0.68 -11.05 2.68
N LEU A 140 0.76 -10.21 1.64
CA LEU A 140 1.63 -10.47 0.49
C LEU A 140 3.12 -10.53 0.87
N TYR A 141 3.55 -9.65 1.79
CA TYR A 141 4.94 -9.62 2.24
C TYR A 141 5.34 -10.92 2.95
N GLU A 142 4.48 -11.46 3.81
CA GLU A 142 4.76 -12.72 4.52
C GLU A 142 4.76 -13.92 3.56
N LEU A 143 3.87 -13.91 2.54
CA LEU A 143 3.93 -14.92 1.47
C LEU A 143 5.23 -14.79 0.66
N GLU A 144 5.67 -13.58 0.29
CA GLU A 144 6.94 -13.37 -0.41
C GLU A 144 8.13 -13.89 0.40
N LYS A 145 8.10 -13.67 1.71
CA LYS A 145 9.12 -14.18 2.64
C LYS A 145 9.10 -15.71 2.69
N ALA A 146 7.90 -16.30 2.79
CA ALA A 146 7.74 -17.77 2.76
C ALA A 146 8.27 -18.40 1.47
N ILE A 147 8.03 -17.77 0.31
CA ILE A 147 8.57 -18.25 -0.98
C ILE A 147 10.10 -18.17 -1.01
N ALA A 148 10.69 -17.17 -0.36
CA ALA A 148 12.14 -16.99 -0.29
C ALA A 148 12.81 -17.94 0.73
N ASP A 149 12.07 -18.44 1.71
CA ASP A 149 12.56 -19.32 2.76
C ASP A 149 12.37 -20.78 2.35
N THR A 150 13.50 -21.49 2.11
CA THR A 150 13.50 -22.90 1.68
C THR A 150 12.96 -23.87 2.73
N ASN A 151 12.83 -23.43 3.98
CA ASN A 151 12.28 -24.25 5.07
C ASN A 151 10.74 -24.13 5.18
N ILE A 152 10.14 -23.18 4.47
CA ILE A 152 8.69 -22.98 4.48
C ILE A 152 8.11 -23.53 3.18
N TYR A 153 7.19 -24.49 3.30
CA TYR A 153 6.51 -25.04 2.13
C TYR A 153 5.64 -24.01 1.45
N THR A 154 5.88 -23.80 0.17
CA THR A 154 4.99 -23.08 -0.74
C THR A 154 4.69 -23.95 -1.95
N PRO A 155 3.50 -23.82 -2.56
CA PRO A 155 3.18 -24.58 -3.75
C PRO A 155 4.24 -24.39 -4.86
N PRO A 156 4.76 -25.49 -5.47
CA PRO A 156 5.82 -25.44 -6.47
C PRO A 156 5.54 -24.54 -7.67
N GLN A 157 4.24 -24.36 -8.01
CA GLN A 157 3.81 -23.51 -9.11
C GLN A 157 4.15 -22.02 -8.90
N TYR A 158 4.44 -21.57 -7.69
CA TYR A 158 4.82 -20.18 -7.44
C TYR A 158 6.25 -19.89 -7.89
N GLY A 159 7.09 -20.91 -7.95
CA GLY A 159 8.51 -20.76 -8.28
C GLY A 159 9.26 -19.96 -7.20
N ASN A 160 10.38 -19.37 -7.58
CA ASN A 160 11.12 -18.46 -6.71
C ASN A 160 10.45 -17.06 -6.67
N ILE A 161 10.89 -16.21 -5.75
CA ILE A 161 10.33 -14.87 -5.54
C ILE A 161 10.34 -13.99 -6.80
N ARG A 162 11.33 -14.12 -7.68
CA ARG A 162 11.38 -13.39 -8.94
C ARG A 162 10.29 -13.86 -9.89
N SER A 163 10.16 -15.17 -10.08
CA SER A 163 9.11 -15.79 -10.93
C SER A 163 7.72 -15.45 -10.39
N PHE A 164 7.53 -15.47 -9.07
CA PHE A 164 6.28 -15.07 -8.44
C PHE A 164 5.90 -13.63 -8.81
N LYS A 165 6.83 -12.68 -8.68
CA LYS A 165 6.57 -11.26 -9.00
C LYS A 165 6.36 -11.02 -10.50
N GLU A 166 7.21 -11.57 -11.34
CA GLU A 166 7.18 -11.32 -12.79
C GLU A 166 6.02 -12.03 -13.49
N ARG A 167 5.65 -13.20 -13.03
CA ARG A 167 4.60 -14.01 -13.66
C ARG A 167 3.24 -13.80 -13.01
N TRP A 168 3.15 -13.99 -11.71
CA TRP A 168 1.86 -14.08 -11.02
C TRP A 168 1.32 -12.73 -10.61
N LEU A 169 2.10 -11.88 -9.92
CA LEU A 169 1.61 -10.55 -9.53
C LEU A 169 1.30 -9.68 -10.76
N LYS A 170 2.03 -9.88 -11.87
CA LYS A 170 1.73 -9.19 -13.12
C LYS A 170 0.35 -9.55 -13.70
N LYS A 171 -0.12 -10.79 -13.52
CA LYS A 171 -1.46 -11.19 -13.97
C LYS A 171 -2.57 -10.46 -13.21
N PHE A 172 -2.43 -10.29 -11.90
CA PHE A 172 -3.37 -9.48 -11.10
C PHE A 172 -3.41 -8.03 -11.57
N LYS A 173 -2.25 -7.44 -11.85
CA LYS A 173 -2.18 -6.09 -12.42
C LYS A 173 -2.90 -5.98 -13.78
N HIS A 174 -2.79 -6.96 -14.64
CA HIS A 174 -3.52 -6.98 -15.93
C HIS A 174 -5.04 -7.06 -15.73
N LEU A 175 -5.51 -7.66 -14.63
CA LEU A 175 -6.93 -7.66 -14.26
C LEU A 175 -7.35 -6.36 -13.55
N GLY A 176 -6.41 -5.44 -13.26
CA GLY A 176 -6.67 -4.20 -12.54
C GLY A 176 -7.00 -4.39 -11.06
N ILE A 177 -6.58 -5.51 -10.45
CA ILE A 177 -6.86 -5.84 -9.05
C ILE A 177 -5.59 -6.11 -8.25
N GLN A 178 -5.64 -5.81 -6.96
CA GLN A 178 -4.63 -6.23 -6.00
C GLN A 178 -4.84 -7.71 -5.65
N PRO A 179 -3.75 -8.48 -5.41
CA PRO A 179 -3.87 -9.85 -4.92
C PRO A 179 -4.25 -9.93 -3.43
N VAL A 180 -4.14 -8.82 -2.70
CA VAL A 180 -4.64 -8.65 -1.33
C VAL A 180 -6.11 -8.30 -1.41
N ILE A 181 -6.95 -9.11 -0.81
CA ILE A 181 -8.41 -9.01 -0.94
C ILE A 181 -9.07 -8.41 0.30
N ILE A 182 -10.27 -7.89 0.10
CA ILE A 182 -11.20 -7.49 1.15
C ILE A 182 -11.95 -8.75 1.62
N PRO A 183 -12.08 -9.00 2.92
CA PRO A 183 -12.90 -10.11 3.42
C PRO A 183 -14.37 -9.96 2.97
N ASP A 184 -14.96 -11.01 2.43
CA ASP A 184 -16.37 -11.00 1.98
C ASP A 184 -17.33 -10.63 3.12
N SER A 185 -16.95 -10.92 4.39
CA SER A 185 -17.73 -10.55 5.58
C SER A 185 -17.90 -9.04 5.78
N MET A 186 -17.12 -8.20 5.09
CA MET A 186 -17.28 -6.74 5.14
C MET A 186 -18.42 -6.23 4.24
N GLY A 187 -19.00 -7.06 3.38
CA GLY A 187 -20.08 -6.66 2.47
C GLY A 187 -19.66 -5.61 1.42
N ILE A 188 -18.36 -5.48 1.15
CA ILE A 188 -17.80 -4.51 0.21
C ILE A 188 -17.16 -5.28 -0.94
N ASP A 189 -17.66 -5.08 -2.16
CA ASP A 189 -17.15 -5.77 -3.34
C ASP A 189 -15.84 -5.21 -3.86
N GLU A 190 -15.68 -3.88 -3.82
CA GLU A 190 -14.45 -3.22 -4.29
C GLU A 190 -14.19 -1.89 -3.58
N VAL A 191 -12.91 -1.56 -3.46
CA VAL A 191 -12.41 -0.27 -2.97
C VAL A 191 -11.34 0.23 -3.94
N PRO A 192 -11.39 1.50 -4.37
CA PRO A 192 -10.33 2.10 -5.17
C PRO A 192 -8.96 1.99 -4.48
N SER A 193 -7.87 1.99 -5.24
CA SER A 193 -6.54 2.10 -4.64
C SER A 193 -6.40 3.43 -3.90
N ILE A 194 -5.54 3.45 -2.88
CA ILE A 194 -5.18 4.70 -2.18
C ILE A 194 -4.65 5.76 -3.16
N TYR A 195 -3.94 5.31 -4.21
CA TYR A 195 -3.49 6.21 -5.27
C TYR A 195 -4.65 6.89 -6.00
N ASN A 196 -5.67 6.13 -6.40
CA ASN A 196 -6.82 6.68 -7.11
C ASN A 196 -7.67 7.60 -6.22
N LEU A 197 -7.82 7.26 -4.93
CA LEU A 197 -8.47 8.14 -3.96
C LEU A 197 -7.70 9.46 -3.81
N PHE A 198 -6.38 9.39 -3.67
CA PHE A 198 -5.53 10.57 -3.54
C PHE A 198 -5.61 11.49 -4.77
N ILE A 199 -5.61 10.93 -5.99
CA ILE A 199 -5.73 11.73 -7.23
C ILE A 199 -7.09 12.42 -7.29
N LYS A 200 -8.18 11.70 -7.05
CA LYS A 200 -9.54 12.25 -7.07
C LYS A 200 -9.71 13.40 -6.07
N GLU A 201 -9.22 13.23 -4.84
CA GLU A 201 -9.27 14.28 -3.82
C GLU A 201 -8.42 15.50 -4.21
N SER A 202 -7.23 15.26 -4.78
CA SER A 202 -6.36 16.36 -5.19
C SER A 202 -6.94 17.18 -6.35
N GLU A 203 -7.62 16.57 -7.30
CA GLU A 203 -8.30 17.28 -8.39
C GLU A 203 -9.43 18.17 -7.87
N ASN A 204 -10.19 17.71 -6.87
CA ASN A 204 -11.25 18.51 -6.23
C ASN A 204 -10.72 19.71 -5.42
N TYR A 205 -9.49 19.66 -4.94
CA TYR A 205 -8.88 20.75 -4.17
C TYR A 205 -8.31 21.88 -5.05
N TYR A 206 -8.16 21.62 -6.36
CA TYR A 206 -7.57 22.55 -7.33
C TYR A 206 -8.58 23.09 -8.34
N ALA A 207 -9.82 22.60 -8.31
CA ALA A 207 -10.95 23.13 -9.07
C ALA A 207 -11.67 24.24 -8.29
#